data_7edcd420a6becae9989d5f51fab39ded
#
_entry.id   7edcd420a6becae9989d5f51fab39ded
#
_cell.length_a   1.000
_cell.length_b   1.000
_cell.length_c   1.000
_cell.angle_alpha   90.00
_cell.angle_beta   90.00
_cell.angle_gamma   90.00
#
_symmetry.space_group_name_H-M   'P 1'
#
loop_
_entity.id
_entity.type
_entity.pdbx_description
1 polymer ?
#
loop_
_entity_poly.entity_id
_entity_poly.type
_entity_poly.pdbx_seq_one_letter_code
_entity_poly.pdbx_strand_id
1 'polypeptide(L)'
;MTHGSCEAGPGADPRVAFFNGQAATWDQTGPDPAATLRRLEALNGRLGLGAGQDVLEVGCGTGQITGWLADRVRPGRVVAADFAPAMLAQARSRGVEADFVLMDICREEPVARQFDVVLCFHSFPHFRDQAAALRQVARLLRSGGQLLVLHLAGSGPLNAFHRQVGGAVGQDHLPPAAGWAAMLRLVGLNLAEAVDREDLFLVRAEKGVLAGGEGGQEFANGTTEGLCKKPSRSCTDP
;
A
#
# COMPACT_ATOMS: atom_id res chain seq x y z
N MET A 1 21.17 20.97 -31.61
CA MET A 1 19.92 20.61 -30.98
C MET A 1 20.23 20.29 -29.51
N THR A 2 20.03 21.26 -28.66
CA THR A 2 20.38 21.19 -27.25
C THR A 2 19.32 20.35 -26.52
N HIS A 3 19.71 19.21 -25.97
CA HIS A 3 18.90 18.43 -25.06
C HIS A 3 18.70 19.27 -23.77
N GLY A 4 17.50 19.83 -23.60
CA GLY A 4 17.11 20.46 -22.38
C GLY A 4 17.04 19.42 -21.27
N SER A 5 17.97 19.46 -20.33
CA SER A 5 17.86 18.84 -19.04
C SER A 5 16.63 19.43 -18.33
N CYS A 6 15.58 18.64 -18.13
CA CYS A 6 14.52 18.98 -17.20
C CYS A 6 15.12 19.06 -15.81
N GLU A 7 15.51 20.26 -15.39
CA GLU A 7 15.85 20.53 -14.00
C GLU A 7 14.56 20.33 -13.17
N ALA A 8 14.63 19.42 -12.21
CA ALA A 8 13.57 19.21 -11.23
C ALA A 8 13.39 20.53 -10.45
N GLY A 9 12.17 21.08 -10.47
CA GLY A 9 11.84 22.29 -9.73
C GLY A 9 12.09 22.12 -8.23
N PRO A 10 12.25 23.21 -7.44
CA PRO A 10 12.50 23.18 -6.01
C PRO A 10 11.33 22.45 -5.32
N GLY A 11 11.60 21.25 -4.78
CA GLY A 11 10.64 20.40 -4.08
C GLY A 11 10.45 18.99 -4.66
N ALA A 12 11.13 18.61 -5.76
CA ALA A 12 11.09 17.26 -6.29
C ALA A 12 11.84 16.27 -5.36
N ASP A 13 11.23 15.13 -5.06
CA ASP A 13 11.87 14.08 -4.28
C ASP A 13 13.14 13.58 -5.00
N PRO A 14 14.34 13.68 -4.39
CA PRO A 14 15.61 13.28 -5.01
C PRO A 14 15.65 11.80 -5.37
N ARG A 15 14.82 10.95 -4.75
CA ARG A 15 14.70 9.54 -5.06
C ARG A 15 14.16 9.31 -6.47
N VAL A 16 13.26 10.17 -6.97
CA VAL A 16 12.76 10.08 -8.35
C VAL A 16 13.92 10.16 -9.35
N ALA A 17 14.83 11.13 -9.19
CA ALA A 17 16.00 11.26 -10.05
C ALA A 17 16.95 10.06 -9.90
N PHE A 18 17.18 9.58 -8.68
CA PHE A 18 18.00 8.41 -8.40
C PHE A 18 17.46 7.16 -9.11
N PHE A 19 16.19 6.81 -8.90
CA PHE A 19 15.62 5.60 -9.52
C PHE A 19 15.47 5.73 -11.04
N ASN A 20 15.15 6.91 -11.57
CA ASN A 20 15.18 7.14 -13.02
C ASN A 20 16.56 6.88 -13.62
N GLY A 21 17.63 7.31 -12.95
CA GLY A 21 19.00 7.08 -13.40
C GLY A 21 19.43 5.61 -13.38
N GLN A 22 18.84 4.82 -12.46
CA GLN A 22 19.16 3.39 -12.30
C GLN A 22 18.32 2.46 -13.18
N ALA A 23 17.21 2.94 -13.76
CA ALA A 23 16.19 2.10 -14.38
C ALA A 23 16.75 1.19 -15.50
N ALA A 24 17.67 1.67 -16.31
CA ALA A 24 18.23 0.91 -17.45
C ALA A 24 19.12 -0.28 -17.01
N THR A 25 19.74 -0.21 -15.83
CA THR A 25 20.68 -1.20 -15.31
C THR A 25 20.20 -1.93 -14.08
N TRP A 26 19.01 -1.59 -13.59
CA TRP A 26 18.46 -2.08 -12.30
C TRP A 26 18.51 -3.60 -12.17
N ASP A 27 18.03 -4.32 -13.19
CA ASP A 27 17.97 -5.78 -13.17
C ASP A 27 19.35 -6.46 -13.34
N GLN A 28 20.37 -5.69 -13.73
CA GLN A 28 21.75 -6.19 -13.90
C GLN A 28 22.59 -5.99 -12.63
N THR A 29 22.25 -4.98 -11.85
CA THR A 29 23.00 -4.59 -10.63
C THR A 29 22.37 -5.08 -9.35
N GLY A 30 21.08 -5.45 -9.39
CA GLY A 30 20.31 -5.96 -8.26
C GLY A 30 20.42 -7.49 -8.08
N PRO A 31 19.62 -8.07 -7.17
CA PRO A 31 19.52 -9.51 -7.01
C PRO A 31 19.07 -10.22 -8.29
N ASP A 32 19.58 -11.42 -8.53
CA ASP A 32 19.16 -12.26 -9.66
C ASP A 32 17.63 -12.43 -9.69
N PRO A 33 16.94 -12.03 -10.78
CA PRO A 33 15.50 -12.12 -10.90
C PRO A 33 14.96 -13.54 -10.72
N ALA A 34 15.65 -14.55 -11.24
CA ALA A 34 15.24 -15.94 -11.10
C ALA A 34 15.34 -16.43 -9.64
N ALA A 35 16.40 -16.02 -8.92
CA ALA A 35 16.53 -16.32 -7.50
C ALA A 35 15.46 -15.61 -6.67
N THR A 36 15.13 -14.36 -7.01
CA THR A 36 14.05 -13.60 -6.39
C THR A 36 12.71 -14.34 -6.54
N LEU A 37 12.34 -14.75 -7.76
CA LEU A 37 11.08 -15.47 -8.01
C LEU A 37 11.03 -16.82 -7.28
N ARG A 38 12.13 -17.58 -7.24
CA ARG A 38 12.20 -18.84 -6.47
C ARG A 38 11.94 -18.61 -4.97
N ARG A 39 12.47 -17.53 -4.41
CA ARG A 39 12.23 -17.17 -2.99
C ARG A 39 10.80 -16.76 -2.74
N LEU A 40 10.19 -15.98 -3.64
CA LEU A 40 8.78 -15.60 -3.56
C LEU A 40 7.86 -16.82 -3.64
N GLU A 41 8.17 -17.77 -4.53
CA GLU A 41 7.43 -19.01 -4.65
C GLU A 41 7.46 -19.83 -3.35
N ALA A 42 8.62 -19.94 -2.72
CA ALA A 42 8.77 -20.61 -1.42
C ALA A 42 8.01 -19.90 -0.29
N LEU A 43 7.77 -18.60 -0.38
CA LEU A 43 7.03 -17.81 0.59
C LEU A 43 5.53 -17.71 0.29
N ASN A 44 5.06 -18.16 -0.88
CA ASN A 44 3.70 -17.92 -1.37
C ASN A 44 2.61 -18.33 -0.36
N GLY A 45 2.76 -19.47 0.31
CA GLY A 45 1.81 -19.92 1.34
C GLY A 45 1.68 -18.96 2.54
N ARG A 46 2.72 -18.14 2.82
CA ARG A 46 2.72 -17.13 3.89
C ARG A 46 2.16 -15.79 3.40
N LEU A 47 2.28 -15.49 2.10
CA LEU A 47 1.84 -14.23 1.53
C LEU A 47 0.31 -14.17 1.38
N GLY A 48 -0.36 -15.32 1.36
CA GLY A 48 -1.82 -15.37 1.22
C GLY A 48 -2.31 -14.83 -0.13
N LEU A 49 -1.45 -14.90 -1.16
CA LEU A 49 -1.81 -14.53 -2.53
C LEU A 49 -2.55 -15.68 -3.21
N GLY A 50 -3.68 -15.38 -3.85
CA GLY A 50 -4.51 -16.40 -4.49
C GLY A 50 -5.39 -15.87 -5.63
N ALA A 51 -5.96 -16.80 -6.38
CA ALA A 51 -6.78 -16.51 -7.54
C ALA A 51 -7.97 -15.59 -7.20
N GLY A 52 -8.25 -14.65 -8.08
CA GLY A 52 -9.37 -13.71 -7.98
C GLY A 52 -9.09 -12.44 -7.18
N GLN A 53 -7.93 -12.32 -6.53
CA GLN A 53 -7.59 -11.12 -5.77
C GLN A 53 -7.18 -9.96 -6.70
N ASP A 54 -7.65 -8.76 -6.38
CA ASP A 54 -7.10 -7.52 -6.95
C ASP A 54 -5.92 -7.05 -6.11
N VAL A 55 -4.75 -6.90 -6.72
CA VAL A 55 -3.49 -6.56 -6.05
C VAL A 55 -2.97 -5.20 -6.51
N LEU A 56 -2.54 -4.36 -5.57
CA LEU A 56 -1.72 -3.18 -5.82
C LEU A 56 -0.29 -3.49 -5.42
N GLU A 57 0.62 -3.49 -6.38
CA GLU A 57 2.07 -3.52 -6.16
C GLU A 57 2.59 -2.09 -6.07
N VAL A 58 3.12 -1.67 -4.91
CA VAL A 58 3.62 -0.31 -4.68
C VAL A 58 5.14 -0.29 -4.74
N GLY A 59 5.70 0.51 -5.65
CA GLY A 59 7.11 0.53 -5.97
C GLY A 59 7.51 -0.68 -6.80
N CYS A 60 6.80 -0.92 -7.91
CA CYS A 60 7.05 -2.08 -8.78
C CYS A 60 8.41 -2.05 -9.48
N GLY A 61 9.09 -0.89 -9.50
CA GLY A 61 10.36 -0.70 -10.18
C GLY A 61 10.27 -1.06 -11.67
N THR A 62 11.18 -1.91 -12.13
CA THR A 62 11.21 -2.44 -13.50
C THR A 62 10.18 -3.54 -13.75
N GLY A 63 9.28 -3.84 -12.81
CA GLY A 63 8.27 -4.90 -12.94
C GLY A 63 8.81 -6.32 -12.78
N GLN A 64 9.90 -6.49 -12.01
CA GLN A 64 10.60 -7.77 -11.86
C GLN A 64 9.68 -8.91 -11.36
N ILE A 65 8.72 -8.61 -10.46
CA ILE A 65 7.81 -9.60 -9.89
C ILE A 65 6.36 -9.45 -10.39
N THR A 66 6.05 -8.40 -11.14
CA THR A 66 4.67 -8.07 -11.57
C THR A 66 4.05 -9.22 -12.37
N GLY A 67 4.80 -9.88 -13.25
CA GLY A 67 4.34 -11.04 -14.02
C GLY A 67 4.00 -12.23 -13.11
N TRP A 68 4.85 -12.52 -12.14
CA TRP A 68 4.58 -13.57 -11.15
C TRP A 68 3.33 -13.28 -10.34
N LEU A 69 3.10 -12.02 -9.94
CA LEU A 69 1.87 -11.60 -9.27
C LEU A 69 0.64 -11.81 -10.16
N ALA A 70 0.69 -11.36 -11.42
CA ALA A 70 -0.40 -11.48 -12.37
C ALA A 70 -0.82 -12.94 -12.59
N ASP A 71 0.15 -13.85 -12.75
CA ASP A 71 -0.13 -15.29 -12.89
C ASP A 71 -0.75 -15.89 -11.62
N ARG A 72 -0.34 -15.41 -10.45
CA ARG A 72 -0.79 -15.92 -9.16
C ARG A 72 -2.22 -15.53 -8.82
N VAL A 73 -2.64 -14.33 -9.21
CA VAL A 73 -3.94 -13.80 -8.82
C VAL A 73 -5.03 -13.98 -9.89
N ARG A 74 -4.67 -14.41 -11.10
CA ARG A 74 -5.63 -14.61 -12.19
C ARG A 74 -6.85 -15.44 -11.74
N PRO A 75 -8.13 -15.04 -12.04
CA PRO A 75 -8.55 -13.95 -12.92
C PRO A 75 -8.61 -12.55 -12.27
N GLY A 76 -8.08 -12.36 -11.06
CA GLY A 76 -7.90 -11.05 -10.44
C GLY A 76 -6.90 -10.18 -11.23
N ARG A 77 -6.69 -8.96 -10.80
CA ARG A 77 -5.89 -7.96 -11.53
C ARG A 77 -4.74 -7.45 -10.70
N VAL A 78 -3.65 -7.07 -11.38
CA VAL A 78 -2.52 -6.36 -10.79
C VAL A 78 -2.51 -4.92 -11.29
N VAL A 79 -2.49 -3.97 -10.36
CA VAL A 79 -2.08 -2.59 -10.61
C VAL A 79 -0.66 -2.45 -10.07
N ALA A 80 0.29 -2.12 -10.94
CA ALA A 80 1.68 -1.96 -10.60
C ALA A 80 2.06 -0.47 -10.62
N ALA A 81 2.32 0.08 -9.44
CA ALA A 81 2.57 1.50 -9.25
C ALA A 81 4.03 1.78 -8.93
N ASP A 82 4.57 2.84 -9.52
CA ASP A 82 5.87 3.38 -9.16
C ASP A 82 5.86 4.91 -9.31
N PHE A 83 6.72 5.60 -8.54
CA PHE A 83 6.82 7.06 -8.59
C PHE A 83 7.90 7.55 -9.58
N ALA A 84 8.74 6.63 -10.12
CA ALA A 84 9.80 6.90 -11.08
C ALA A 84 9.36 6.53 -12.50
N PRO A 85 9.13 7.51 -13.42
CA PRO A 85 8.64 7.23 -14.77
C PRO A 85 9.54 6.30 -15.59
N ALA A 86 10.87 6.36 -15.42
CA ALA A 86 11.78 5.49 -16.13
C ALA A 86 11.69 4.02 -15.68
N MET A 87 11.41 3.78 -14.38
CA MET A 87 11.12 2.44 -13.89
C MET A 87 9.87 1.86 -14.55
N LEU A 88 8.79 2.62 -14.59
CA LEU A 88 7.55 2.20 -15.26
C LEU A 88 7.71 1.96 -16.76
N ALA A 89 8.58 2.73 -17.43
CA ALA A 89 8.88 2.49 -18.85
C ALA A 89 9.50 1.10 -19.04
N GLN A 90 10.45 0.71 -18.18
CA GLN A 90 11.03 -0.64 -18.18
C GLN A 90 9.99 -1.71 -17.85
N ALA A 91 9.17 -1.48 -16.82
CA ALA A 91 8.12 -2.43 -16.44
C ALA A 91 7.12 -2.71 -17.58
N ARG A 92 6.65 -1.67 -18.27
CA ARG A 92 5.77 -1.80 -19.43
C ARG A 92 6.40 -2.56 -20.59
N SER A 93 7.70 -2.41 -20.79
CA SER A 93 8.43 -3.11 -21.88
C SER A 93 8.48 -4.63 -21.72
N ARG A 94 8.16 -5.15 -20.51
CA ARG A 94 8.10 -6.61 -20.27
C ARG A 94 6.88 -7.29 -20.89
N GLY A 95 5.87 -6.54 -21.32
CA GLY A 95 4.65 -7.10 -21.92
C GLY A 95 3.79 -7.92 -20.94
N VAL A 96 3.90 -7.65 -19.65
CA VAL A 96 3.10 -8.30 -18.61
C VAL A 96 1.68 -7.72 -18.61
N GLU A 97 0.67 -8.56 -18.42
CA GLU A 97 -0.72 -8.17 -18.27
C GLU A 97 -0.97 -7.55 -16.88
N ALA A 98 -0.73 -6.24 -16.77
CA ALA A 98 -0.95 -5.45 -15.57
C ALA A 98 -1.21 -3.98 -15.92
N ASP A 99 -1.90 -3.26 -15.04
CA ASP A 99 -2.14 -1.82 -15.16
C ASP A 99 -0.95 -1.06 -14.52
N PHE A 100 -0.09 -0.43 -15.33
CA PHE A 100 1.06 0.33 -14.83
C PHE A 100 0.71 1.80 -14.60
N VAL A 101 0.86 2.29 -13.36
CA VAL A 101 0.41 3.62 -12.92
C VAL A 101 1.55 4.42 -12.30
N LEU A 102 1.72 5.68 -12.75
CA LEU A 102 2.62 6.61 -12.08
C LEU A 102 1.94 7.09 -10.80
N MET A 103 2.47 6.70 -9.64
CA MET A 103 1.88 7.00 -8.34
C MET A 103 2.95 7.21 -7.28
N ASP A 104 2.82 8.30 -6.52
CA ASP A 104 3.53 8.48 -5.27
C ASP A 104 2.57 8.13 -4.12
N ILE A 105 2.78 6.98 -3.48
CA ILE A 105 1.94 6.48 -2.40
C ILE A 105 1.91 7.41 -1.17
N CYS A 106 2.89 8.30 -1.01
CA CYS A 106 2.91 9.27 0.06
C CYS A 106 1.99 10.47 -0.19
N ARG A 107 1.38 10.59 -1.37
CA ARG A 107 0.34 11.57 -1.65
C ARG A 107 -1.02 10.97 -1.33
N GLU A 108 -1.83 11.71 -0.57
CA GLU A 108 -3.19 11.30 -0.26
C GLU A 108 -4.09 11.63 -1.46
N GLU A 109 -4.18 10.69 -2.40
CA GLU A 109 -5.06 10.81 -3.57
C GLU A 109 -6.46 10.23 -3.28
N PRO A 110 -7.51 10.68 -3.99
CA PRO A 110 -8.82 10.06 -3.93
C PRO A 110 -8.77 8.58 -4.30
N VAL A 111 -9.47 7.74 -3.55
CA VAL A 111 -9.52 6.29 -3.78
C VAL A 111 -10.63 5.98 -4.77
N ALA A 112 -10.29 5.78 -6.03
CA ALA A 112 -11.21 5.35 -7.07
C ALA A 112 -11.42 3.83 -7.09
N ARG A 113 -10.47 3.05 -6.52
CA ARG A 113 -10.48 1.59 -6.53
C ARG A 113 -9.86 1.06 -5.23
N GLN A 114 -10.38 -0.06 -4.73
CA GLN A 114 -9.83 -0.75 -3.57
C GLN A 114 -9.32 -2.13 -3.97
N PHE A 115 -8.39 -2.66 -3.18
CA PHE A 115 -7.65 -3.88 -3.43
C PHE A 115 -7.82 -4.89 -2.29
N ASP A 116 -7.71 -6.16 -2.61
CA ASP A 116 -7.66 -7.24 -1.63
C ASP A 116 -6.28 -7.30 -0.98
N VAL A 117 -5.24 -6.98 -1.75
CA VAL A 117 -3.85 -6.96 -1.28
C VAL A 117 -3.14 -5.69 -1.76
N VAL A 118 -2.40 -5.05 -0.84
CA VAL A 118 -1.39 -4.05 -1.18
C VAL A 118 -0.03 -4.65 -0.82
N LEU A 119 0.85 -4.80 -1.81
CA LEU A 119 2.19 -5.35 -1.65
C LEU A 119 3.25 -4.26 -1.85
N CYS A 120 4.12 -4.11 -0.85
CA CYS A 120 5.36 -3.32 -0.92
C CYS A 120 6.54 -4.29 -0.94
N PHE A 121 7.04 -4.64 -2.13
CA PHE A 121 8.19 -5.51 -2.29
C PHE A 121 9.45 -4.68 -2.54
N HIS A 122 10.41 -4.73 -1.62
CA HIS A 122 11.65 -3.95 -1.66
C HIS A 122 11.47 -2.41 -1.81
N SER A 123 10.30 -1.86 -1.47
CA SER A 123 9.96 -0.45 -1.74
C SER A 123 9.72 0.40 -0.50
N PHE A 124 9.25 -0.17 0.60
CA PHE A 124 8.78 0.58 1.78
C PHE A 124 9.81 1.56 2.38
N PRO A 125 11.12 1.24 2.49
CA PRO A 125 12.12 2.19 3.02
C PRO A 125 12.21 3.49 2.21
N HIS A 126 11.89 3.44 0.92
CA HIS A 126 12.02 4.56 0.00
C HIS A 126 10.82 5.52 0.05
N PHE A 127 9.82 5.24 0.87
CA PHE A 127 8.69 6.16 1.06
C PHE A 127 9.12 7.33 1.93
N ARG A 128 9.11 8.56 1.37
CA ARG A 128 9.56 9.78 2.07
C ARG A 128 8.75 10.10 3.32
N ASP A 129 7.48 9.66 3.38
CA ASP A 129 6.58 9.76 4.52
C ASP A 129 5.86 8.41 4.67
N GLN A 130 6.45 7.53 5.48
CA GLN A 130 5.91 6.19 5.71
C GLN A 130 4.55 6.22 6.42
N ALA A 131 4.29 7.24 7.24
CA ALA A 131 3.00 7.38 7.90
C ALA A 131 1.91 7.78 6.90
N ALA A 132 2.17 8.72 5.98
CA ALA A 132 1.25 9.06 4.89
C ALA A 132 1.02 7.86 3.97
N ALA A 133 2.07 7.13 3.62
CA ALA A 133 1.96 5.91 2.82
C ALA A 133 1.04 4.87 3.48
N LEU A 134 1.20 4.61 4.79
CA LEU A 134 0.34 3.67 5.51
C LEU A 134 -1.11 4.15 5.59
N ARG A 135 -1.35 5.47 5.77
CA ARG A 135 -2.72 6.02 5.71
C ARG A 135 -3.35 5.78 4.33
N GLN A 136 -2.61 6.03 3.25
CA GLN A 136 -3.10 5.82 1.89
C GLN A 136 -3.33 4.33 1.61
N VAL A 137 -2.42 3.45 2.03
CA VAL A 137 -2.58 1.98 1.94
C VAL A 137 -3.86 1.54 2.65
N ALA A 138 -4.11 2.01 3.88
CA ALA A 138 -5.32 1.65 4.62
C ALA A 138 -6.61 2.07 3.90
N ARG A 139 -6.60 3.21 3.17
CA ARG A 139 -7.73 3.66 2.34
C ARG A 139 -7.92 2.80 1.08
N LEU A 140 -6.81 2.38 0.46
CA LEU A 140 -6.79 1.55 -0.75
C LEU A 140 -7.18 0.09 -0.49
N LEU A 141 -7.05 -0.42 0.73
CA LEU A 141 -7.47 -1.76 1.10
C LEU A 141 -8.99 -1.85 1.26
N ARG A 142 -9.57 -2.93 0.75
CA ARG A 142 -10.94 -3.37 1.07
C ARG A 142 -11.04 -3.75 2.55
N SER A 143 -12.24 -3.78 3.10
CA SER A 143 -12.51 -4.43 4.38
C SER A 143 -12.09 -5.90 4.30
N GLY A 144 -11.31 -6.40 5.24
CA GLY A 144 -10.69 -7.73 5.20
C GLY A 144 -9.48 -7.86 4.28
N GLY A 145 -9.07 -6.79 3.58
CA GLY A 145 -7.87 -6.80 2.74
C GLY A 145 -6.58 -6.74 3.56
N GLN A 146 -5.46 -7.11 2.95
CA GLN A 146 -4.16 -7.21 3.63
C GLN A 146 -3.07 -6.31 3.02
N LEU A 147 -2.23 -5.77 3.88
CA LEU A 147 -0.93 -5.17 3.54
C LEU A 147 0.17 -6.21 3.70
N LEU A 148 1.04 -6.30 2.70
CA LEU A 148 2.28 -7.06 2.74
C LEU A 148 3.47 -6.11 2.54
N VAL A 149 4.40 -6.08 3.50
CA VAL A 149 5.71 -5.42 3.33
C VAL A 149 6.77 -6.50 3.38
N LEU A 150 7.43 -6.73 2.25
CA LEU A 150 8.33 -7.86 2.05
C LEU A 150 9.68 -7.42 1.53
N HIS A 151 10.75 -7.84 2.20
CA HIS A 151 12.13 -7.74 1.73
C HIS A 151 12.85 -9.07 1.89
N LEU A 152 13.69 -9.40 0.94
CA LEU A 152 14.53 -10.61 0.98
C LEU A 152 15.86 -10.37 1.73
N ALA A 153 15.81 -9.44 2.69
CA ALA A 153 16.85 -9.15 3.68
C ALA A 153 16.16 -8.53 4.90
N GLY A 154 16.71 -8.72 6.09
CA GLY A 154 16.21 -8.11 7.32
C GLY A 154 16.45 -6.61 7.38
N SER A 155 15.79 -5.93 8.33
CA SER A 155 15.88 -4.47 8.48
C SER A 155 17.32 -4.00 8.79
N GLY A 156 18.06 -4.74 9.60
CA GLY A 156 19.45 -4.43 9.94
C GLY A 156 20.39 -4.40 8.74
N PRO A 157 20.56 -5.51 8.00
CA PRO A 157 21.37 -5.57 6.78
C PRO A 157 20.94 -4.54 5.72
N LEU A 158 19.62 -4.39 5.50
CA LEU A 158 19.10 -3.47 4.50
C LEU A 158 19.42 -2.01 4.84
N ASN A 159 19.21 -1.61 6.09
CA ASN A 159 19.53 -0.25 6.54
C ASN A 159 21.05 0.03 6.51
N ALA A 160 21.89 -0.97 6.76
CA ALA A 160 23.33 -0.87 6.60
C ALA A 160 23.71 -0.64 5.14
N PHE A 161 23.08 -1.39 4.22
CA PHE A 161 23.28 -1.23 2.78
C PHE A 161 22.89 0.18 2.30
N HIS A 162 21.73 0.71 2.70
CA HIS A 162 21.31 2.07 2.31
C HIS A 162 22.32 3.12 2.77
N ARG A 163 22.82 3.02 4.00
CA ARG A 163 23.88 3.94 4.50
C ARG A 163 25.15 3.87 3.66
N GLN A 164 25.54 2.69 3.17
CA GLN A 164 26.72 2.53 2.30
C GLN A 164 26.51 3.12 0.91
N VAL A 165 25.31 2.96 0.33
CA VAL A 165 24.94 3.58 -0.95
C VAL A 165 24.96 5.10 -0.84
N GLY A 166 24.49 5.65 0.28
CA GLY A 166 24.48 7.10 0.52
C GLY A 166 23.55 7.86 -0.42
N GLY A 167 23.83 9.15 -0.62
CA GLY A 167 23.07 9.99 -1.55
C GLY A 167 21.58 10.04 -1.23
N ALA A 168 20.75 9.95 -2.27
CA ALA A 168 19.30 10.08 -2.18
C ALA A 168 18.62 9.01 -1.30
N VAL A 169 19.21 7.80 -1.21
CA VAL A 169 18.66 6.66 -0.47
C VAL A 169 19.40 6.37 0.84
N GLY A 170 20.46 7.13 1.15
CA GLY A 170 21.32 6.88 2.31
C GLY A 170 20.62 7.00 3.67
N GLN A 171 19.52 7.74 3.73
CA GLN A 171 18.68 7.91 4.92
C GLN A 171 17.41 7.04 4.89
N ASP A 172 17.22 6.28 3.83
CA ASP A 172 16.06 5.41 3.70
C ASP A 172 16.15 4.28 4.74
N HIS A 173 15.06 4.08 5.46
CA HIS A 173 15.04 3.25 6.64
C HIS A 173 13.84 2.30 6.65
N LEU A 174 14.11 1.01 6.82
CA LEU A 174 13.10 0.01 7.13
C LEU A 174 12.97 -0.11 8.65
N PRO A 175 11.84 0.29 9.25
CA PRO A 175 11.64 0.13 10.69
C PRO A 175 11.73 -1.35 11.09
N PRO A 176 12.38 -1.68 12.23
CA PRO A 176 12.43 -3.05 12.70
C PRO A 176 11.03 -3.57 13.04
N ALA A 177 10.81 -4.89 12.91
CA ALA A 177 9.49 -5.50 13.05
C ALA A 177 8.75 -5.14 14.36
N ALA A 178 9.48 -4.92 15.45
CA ALA A 178 8.91 -4.58 16.75
C ALA A 178 8.07 -3.28 16.77
N GLY A 179 8.37 -2.32 15.88
CA GLY A 179 7.67 -1.03 15.81
C GLY A 179 6.33 -1.07 15.05
N TRP A 180 6.11 -2.09 14.23
CA TRP A 180 5.02 -2.08 13.25
C TRP A 180 3.62 -2.14 13.87
N ALA A 181 3.42 -2.87 14.97
CA ALA A 181 2.11 -2.96 15.62
C ALA A 181 1.54 -1.58 16.01
N ALA A 182 2.40 -0.68 16.49
CA ALA A 182 1.99 0.68 16.84
C ALA A 182 1.67 1.53 15.59
N MET A 183 2.54 1.47 14.57
CA MET A 183 2.35 2.21 13.32
C MET A 183 1.06 1.80 12.60
N LEU A 184 0.78 0.51 12.54
CA LEU A 184 -0.40 -0.04 11.87
C LEU A 184 -1.71 0.33 12.58
N ARG A 185 -1.73 0.29 13.92
CA ARG A 185 -2.92 0.71 14.70
C ARG A 185 -3.33 2.15 14.45
N LEU A 186 -2.37 3.06 14.24
CA LEU A 186 -2.65 4.47 13.96
C LEU A 186 -3.44 4.67 12.66
N VAL A 187 -3.40 3.70 11.76
CA VAL A 187 -4.09 3.75 10.47
C VAL A 187 -5.23 2.73 10.35
N GLY A 188 -5.60 2.07 11.45
CA GLY A 188 -6.70 1.10 11.49
C GLY A 188 -6.37 -0.26 10.86
N LEU A 189 -5.08 -0.63 10.82
CA LEU A 189 -4.63 -1.95 10.40
C LEU A 189 -4.18 -2.77 11.62
N ASN A 190 -4.43 -4.08 11.59
CA ASN A 190 -4.04 -5.02 12.62
C ASN A 190 -2.85 -5.85 12.16
N LEU A 191 -1.79 -5.89 12.95
CA LEU A 191 -0.64 -6.73 12.68
C LEU A 191 -1.03 -8.22 12.82
N ALA A 192 -0.89 -8.98 11.74
CA ALA A 192 -1.13 -10.42 11.70
C ALA A 192 0.17 -11.21 11.82
N GLU A 193 1.25 -10.74 11.20
CA GLU A 193 2.55 -11.41 11.23
C GLU A 193 3.68 -10.37 11.12
N ALA A 194 4.78 -10.61 11.85
CA ALA A 194 6.01 -9.84 11.72
C ALA A 194 7.22 -10.76 11.83
N VAL A 195 8.10 -10.69 10.83
CA VAL A 195 9.38 -11.42 10.77
C VAL A 195 10.47 -10.44 10.41
N ASP A 196 11.57 -10.46 11.14
CA ASP A 196 12.77 -9.66 10.87
C ASP A 196 13.99 -10.52 11.17
N ARG A 197 14.50 -11.20 10.14
CA ARG A 197 15.69 -12.05 10.19
C ARG A 197 16.69 -11.55 9.17
N GLU A 198 17.90 -12.03 9.24
CA GLU A 198 18.98 -11.64 8.33
C GLU A 198 18.58 -11.73 6.85
N ASP A 199 17.87 -12.80 6.49
CA ASP A 199 17.48 -13.15 5.12
C ASP A 199 16.05 -12.76 4.73
N LEU A 200 15.22 -12.29 5.67
CA LEU A 200 13.79 -12.05 5.44
C LEU A 200 13.23 -10.98 6.36
N PHE A 201 12.60 -10.00 5.78
CA PHE A 201 11.67 -9.11 6.47
C PHE A 201 10.26 -9.29 5.89
N LEU A 202 9.29 -9.59 6.73
CA LEU A 202 7.88 -9.70 6.34
C LEU A 202 7.01 -9.06 7.43
N VAL A 203 6.19 -8.11 7.03
CA VAL A 203 5.06 -7.63 7.81
C VAL A 203 3.79 -7.91 7.04
N ARG A 204 2.86 -8.62 7.64
CA ARG A 204 1.51 -8.82 7.16
C ARG A 204 0.53 -8.17 8.13
N ALA A 205 -0.32 -7.30 7.60
CA ALA A 205 -1.34 -6.62 8.39
C ALA A 205 -2.69 -6.69 7.67
N GLU A 206 -3.78 -6.67 8.43
CA GLU A 206 -5.14 -6.84 7.92
C GLU A 206 -5.99 -5.62 8.27
N LYS A 207 -6.80 -5.19 7.32
CA LYS A 207 -7.84 -4.19 7.58
C LYS A 207 -9.04 -4.88 8.19
N GLY A 208 -9.48 -4.41 9.35
CA GLY A 208 -10.65 -4.97 10.03
C GLY A 208 -11.86 -5.07 9.11
N VAL A 209 -12.63 -6.13 9.27
CA VAL A 209 -13.94 -6.24 8.64
C VAL A 209 -14.87 -5.29 9.36
N LEU A 210 -15.46 -4.32 8.65
CA LEU A 210 -16.53 -3.53 9.21
C LEU A 210 -17.67 -4.52 9.52
N ALA A 211 -18.00 -4.71 10.80
CA ALA A 211 -19.19 -5.43 11.18
C ALA A 211 -20.37 -4.73 10.47
N GLY A 212 -21.01 -5.43 9.54
CA GLY A 212 -22.22 -4.94 8.88
C GLY A 212 -23.19 -4.51 9.98
N GLY A 213 -23.64 -3.28 9.93
CA GLY A 213 -24.62 -2.74 10.88
C GLY A 213 -25.94 -3.48 10.77
N GLU A 214 -26.07 -4.63 11.44
CA GLU A 214 -27.34 -5.15 11.88
C GLU A 214 -27.61 -4.49 13.23
N GLY A 215 -28.41 -3.45 13.24
CA GLY A 215 -28.78 -2.75 14.44
C GLY A 215 -29.71 -1.58 14.13
N GLY A 216 -30.75 -1.83 13.34
CA GLY A 216 -31.98 -1.03 13.42
C GLY A 216 -32.56 -1.22 14.81
N GLN A 217 -32.16 -0.38 15.77
CA GLN A 217 -32.97 -0.23 16.96
C GLN A 217 -34.30 0.41 16.54
N GLU A 218 -35.32 -0.43 16.42
CA GLU A 218 -36.72 -0.01 16.55
C GLU A 218 -36.86 0.73 17.89
N PHE A 219 -36.92 2.04 17.80
CA PHE A 219 -37.49 2.81 18.91
C PHE A 219 -38.96 2.44 18.99
N ALA A 220 -39.28 1.51 19.91
CA ALA A 220 -40.65 1.22 20.32
C ALA A 220 -41.28 2.53 20.78
N ASN A 221 -42.31 2.99 20.06
CA ASN A 221 -43.26 4.01 20.49
C ASN A 221 -43.98 3.49 21.70
N GLY A 222 -43.52 3.92 22.88
CA GLY A 222 -44.27 3.80 24.12
C GLY A 222 -45.46 4.77 24.08
N THR A 223 -46.65 4.23 23.84
CA THR A 223 -47.92 4.85 24.12
C THR A 223 -48.03 5.13 25.62
N THR A 224 -48.12 6.41 25.99
CA THR A 224 -48.71 6.83 27.26
C THR A 224 -49.98 7.61 26.96
N GLU A 225 -51.12 6.92 27.12
CA GLU A 225 -52.39 7.56 27.39
C GLU A 225 -52.34 8.23 28.77
N GLY A 226 -52.90 9.40 28.89
CA GLY A 226 -53.11 10.01 30.21
C GLY A 226 -53.67 11.43 30.16
N LEU A 227 -54.98 11.52 30.03
CA LEU A 227 -55.89 12.49 30.64
C LEU A 227 -55.40 13.90 31.00
N CYS A 228 -55.99 14.96 30.50
CA CYS A 228 -56.95 15.78 31.25
C CYS A 228 -57.42 17.05 30.53
N LYS A 229 -58.74 17.13 30.39
CA LYS A 229 -59.65 18.30 30.56
C LYS A 229 -59.36 19.62 29.84
N LYS A 230 -60.32 19.97 28.97
CA LYS A 230 -60.72 21.33 28.57
C LYS A 230 -61.15 22.17 29.82
N PRO A 231 -61.08 23.49 29.73
CA PRO A 231 -62.36 24.17 29.51
C PRO A 231 -62.33 25.31 28.43
N SER A 232 -63.49 25.50 27.93
CA SER A 232 -64.05 26.50 27.03
C SER A 232 -63.96 27.96 27.53
N ARG A 233 -63.87 28.91 26.59
CA ARG A 233 -64.59 30.22 26.51
C ARG A 233 -64.03 30.93 25.28
N SER A 234 -64.76 31.20 24.27
CA SER A 234 -65.87 32.07 23.90
C SER A 234 -65.50 33.54 23.79
N CYS A 235 -65.89 34.08 22.61
CA CYS A 235 -66.24 35.48 22.33
C CYS A 235 -65.07 36.39 22.01
N THR A 236 -65.11 37.26 21.06
CA THR A 236 -66.06 37.89 20.09
C THR A 236 -65.27 38.84 19.24
N ASP A 237 -65.76 38.98 18.03
CA ASP A 237 -65.40 40.07 17.09
C ASP A 237 -65.66 41.47 17.69
N PRO A 238 -65.29 42.52 17.04
CA PRO A 238 -65.49 42.80 15.64
C PRO A 238 -64.19 42.98 14.78
#